data_ada52fc2f7bf65f58950051e4471734f
#
_entry.id   ada52fc2f7bf65f58950051e4471734f
#
_cell.length_a   1.000
_cell.length_b   1.000
_cell.length_c   1.000
_cell.angle_alpha   90.00
_cell.angle_beta   90.00
_cell.angle_gamma   90.00
#
_symmetry.space_group_name_H-M   'P 1'
#
loop_
_entity.id
_entity.type
_entity.pdbx_description
1 polymer ?
#
loop_
_entity_poly.entity_id
_entity_poly.type
_entity_poly.pdbx_seq_one_letter_code
_entity_poly.pdbx_strand_id
1 'polypeptide(L)'
;SVCLFYLISGFLISYTYFYINNKNQKISSIFKRYFQLAIPILLSSIIIYIILKSEIFRTETFVNLYSQNGFNNYYKDFNMNFFNVIKSSFYDIFATGNSVINPPLWTMKNELIFSITTMLILSTFGKNKNRIYIYLFLILFFPDSYLSCFIFGVILLELFVNKNDLLEKINRTDIKIIILLFGLYLSSYTYLSAQSKYYSLLNFDLGNLDKNVVYHGLGTMLIMLFILLSKRTQKILSNKIFIKLGNLSLNIYLFHWIVINTISMYIVYKLLSIFGYFVSVLISFIISTFITIIISKYFDKYIKNITKFFCNKIIKKLN
;
A
#
# COMPACT_ATOMS: atom_id res chain seq x y z
N SER A 1 -1.51 -6.45 3.37
CA SER A 1 -2.24 -5.61 4.32
C SER A 1 -1.89 -4.14 4.11
N VAL A 2 -2.89 -3.27 4.15
CA VAL A 2 -2.76 -1.81 3.99
C VAL A 2 -1.87 -1.22 5.10
N CYS A 3 -1.94 -1.74 6.32
CA CYS A 3 -1.10 -1.32 7.44
C CYS A 3 0.41 -1.49 7.14
N LEU A 4 0.81 -2.61 6.53
CA LEU A 4 2.21 -2.83 6.14
C LEU A 4 2.67 -1.83 5.08
N PHE A 5 1.81 -1.50 4.12
CA PHE A 5 2.09 -0.51 3.09
C PHE A 5 2.39 0.87 3.73
N TYR A 6 1.54 1.34 4.64
CA TYR A 6 1.76 2.62 5.32
C TYR A 6 2.99 2.60 6.23
N LEU A 7 3.24 1.48 6.92
CA LEU A 7 4.43 1.33 7.76
C LEU A 7 5.72 1.45 6.93
N ILE A 8 5.79 0.76 5.79
CA ILE A 8 6.95 0.83 4.88
C ILE A 8 7.11 2.26 4.34
N SER A 9 6.02 2.95 4.01
CA SER A 9 6.05 4.34 3.54
C SER A 9 6.63 5.28 4.61
N GLY A 10 6.20 5.16 5.87
CA GLY A 10 6.76 5.90 6.99
C GLY A 10 8.25 5.64 7.19
N PHE A 11 8.64 4.36 7.11
CA PHE A 11 10.05 3.94 7.20
C PHE A 11 10.91 4.56 6.10
N LEU A 12 10.46 4.53 4.84
CA LEU A 12 11.22 5.04 3.70
C LEU A 12 11.33 6.59 3.71
N ILE A 13 10.28 7.30 4.10
CA ILE A 13 10.33 8.76 4.21
C ILE A 13 11.32 9.17 5.30
N SER A 14 11.30 8.50 6.44
CA SER A 14 12.24 8.74 7.54
C SER A 14 13.67 8.39 7.14
N TYR A 15 13.86 7.34 6.34
CA TYR A 15 15.18 6.96 5.83
C TYR A 15 15.83 8.08 5.02
N THR A 16 15.07 8.79 4.18
CA THR A 16 15.62 9.92 3.43
C THR A 16 16.05 11.05 4.33
N TYR A 17 15.34 11.28 5.43
CA TYR A 17 15.68 12.31 6.41
C TYR A 17 16.97 11.97 7.21
N PHE A 18 17.06 10.77 7.75
CA PHE A 18 18.15 10.38 8.66
C PHE A 18 19.45 10.01 7.94
N TYR A 19 19.39 9.34 6.77
CA TYR A 19 20.57 8.85 6.06
C TYR A 19 21.05 9.72 4.91
N ILE A 20 20.13 10.35 4.18
CA ILE A 20 20.51 11.18 3.03
C ILE A 20 20.81 12.61 3.46
N ASN A 21 20.73 12.91 4.76
CA ASN A 21 21.05 14.19 5.39
C ASN A 21 20.26 15.39 4.83
N ASN A 22 19.06 15.13 4.34
CA ASN A 22 18.18 16.14 3.77
C ASN A 22 17.39 16.84 4.88
N LYS A 23 18.15 17.37 5.90
CA LYS A 23 17.59 18.00 7.11
C LYS A 23 16.76 19.26 6.82
N ASN A 24 16.88 19.80 5.62
CA ASN A 24 16.06 20.91 5.12
C ASN A 24 15.08 20.36 4.10
N GLN A 25 14.00 19.71 4.55
CA GLN A 25 12.91 19.37 3.65
C GLN A 25 12.25 20.68 3.21
N LYS A 26 12.55 21.07 2.00
CA LYS A 26 11.97 22.27 1.38
C LYS A 26 10.51 22.00 1.01
N ILE A 27 9.71 23.05 0.92
CA ILE A 27 8.33 23.00 0.40
C ILE A 27 8.28 22.26 -0.96
N SER A 28 9.35 22.41 -1.78
CA SER A 28 9.51 21.65 -3.03
C SER A 28 9.43 20.13 -2.87
N SER A 29 9.80 19.55 -1.72
CA SER A 29 9.69 18.11 -1.46
C SER A 29 8.25 17.65 -1.31
N ILE A 30 7.39 18.48 -0.72
CA ILE A 30 5.95 18.20 -0.56
C ILE A 30 5.27 18.17 -1.94
N PHE A 31 5.52 19.20 -2.77
CA PHE A 31 5.00 19.23 -4.14
C PHE A 31 5.52 18.06 -4.97
N LYS A 32 6.81 17.72 -4.83
CA LYS A 32 7.39 16.55 -5.48
C LYS A 32 6.65 15.27 -5.09
N ARG A 33 6.32 15.08 -3.79
CA ARG A 33 5.60 13.90 -3.31
C ARG A 33 4.22 13.79 -3.94
N TYR A 34 3.46 14.89 -4.01
CA TYR A 34 2.17 14.91 -4.66
C TYR A 34 2.26 14.45 -6.13
N PHE A 35 3.17 15.03 -6.93
CA PHE A 35 3.29 14.65 -8.34
C PHE A 35 3.88 13.25 -8.56
N GLN A 36 4.70 12.75 -7.63
CA GLN A 36 5.17 11.37 -7.64
C GLN A 36 4.03 10.34 -7.51
N LEU A 37 2.94 10.72 -6.86
CA LEU A 37 1.73 9.88 -6.74
C LEU A 37 0.74 10.19 -7.88
N ALA A 38 0.44 11.45 -8.14
CA ALA A 38 -0.60 11.88 -9.07
C ALA A 38 -0.31 11.50 -10.54
N ILE A 39 0.95 11.62 -11.00
CA ILE A 39 1.29 11.31 -12.40
C ILE A 39 1.16 9.82 -12.72
N PRO A 40 1.69 8.88 -11.91
CA PRO A 40 1.44 7.45 -12.12
C PRO A 40 -0.05 7.08 -12.08
N ILE A 41 -0.81 7.68 -11.16
CA ILE A 41 -2.25 7.49 -11.06
C ILE A 41 -2.95 7.96 -12.34
N LEU A 42 -2.66 9.17 -12.82
CA LEU A 42 -3.24 9.69 -14.06
C LEU A 42 -2.96 8.76 -15.24
N LEU A 43 -1.70 8.36 -15.43
CA LEU A 43 -1.30 7.51 -16.56
C LEU A 43 -1.99 6.15 -16.51
N SER A 44 -2.06 5.52 -15.34
CA SER A 44 -2.78 4.25 -15.17
C SER A 44 -4.28 4.43 -15.37
N SER A 45 -4.88 5.50 -14.85
CA SER A 45 -6.31 5.79 -15.01
C SER A 45 -6.69 6.03 -16.47
N ILE A 46 -5.85 6.69 -17.25
CA ILE A 46 -6.06 6.86 -18.69
C ILE A 46 -6.05 5.50 -19.40
N ILE A 47 -5.09 4.63 -19.09
CA ILE A 47 -5.00 3.30 -19.68
C ILE A 47 -6.25 2.47 -19.34
N ILE A 48 -6.65 2.47 -18.07
CA ILE A 48 -7.86 1.78 -17.60
C ILE A 48 -9.10 2.35 -18.29
N TYR A 49 -9.21 3.67 -18.41
CA TYR A 49 -10.30 4.34 -19.11
C TYR A 49 -10.42 3.90 -20.57
N ILE A 50 -9.29 3.82 -21.30
CA ILE A 50 -9.27 3.35 -22.69
C ILE A 50 -9.76 1.89 -22.76
N ILE A 51 -9.26 1.02 -21.87
CA ILE A 51 -9.69 -0.39 -21.81
C ILE A 51 -11.20 -0.49 -21.56
N LEU A 52 -11.74 0.28 -20.62
CA LEU A 52 -13.16 0.27 -20.29
C LEU A 52 -14.03 0.84 -21.41
N LYS A 53 -13.54 1.84 -22.15
CA LYS A 53 -14.25 2.43 -23.31
C LYS A 53 -14.19 1.57 -24.56
N SER A 54 -13.21 0.69 -24.69
CA SER A 54 -13.12 -0.22 -25.85
C SER A 54 -14.21 -1.30 -25.90
N GLU A 55 -15.02 -1.42 -24.83
CA GLU A 55 -16.12 -2.38 -24.68
C GLU A 55 -15.71 -3.86 -24.77
N ILE A 56 -14.42 -4.17 -24.91
CA ILE A 56 -13.90 -5.54 -25.00
C ILE A 56 -14.41 -6.42 -23.85
N PHE A 57 -14.59 -5.80 -22.66
CA PHE A 57 -15.04 -6.47 -21.45
C PHE A 57 -16.50 -6.17 -21.08
N ARG A 58 -17.27 -5.51 -21.96
CA ARG A 58 -18.68 -5.12 -21.74
C ARG A 58 -19.67 -5.95 -22.55
N THR A 59 -19.22 -7.04 -23.16
CA THR A 59 -20.12 -7.93 -23.92
C THR A 59 -21.19 -8.55 -23.00
N GLU A 60 -22.36 -8.89 -23.53
CA GLU A 60 -23.46 -9.55 -22.78
C GLU A 60 -22.98 -10.77 -22.02
N THR A 61 -22.06 -11.53 -22.60
CA THR A 61 -21.43 -12.70 -21.97
C THR A 61 -20.72 -12.31 -20.67
N PHE A 62 -19.99 -11.20 -20.65
CA PHE A 62 -19.29 -10.71 -19.46
C PHE A 62 -20.27 -10.20 -18.39
N VAL A 63 -21.30 -9.47 -18.82
CA VAL A 63 -22.34 -8.94 -17.91
C VAL A 63 -23.13 -10.07 -17.25
N ASN A 64 -23.51 -11.09 -18.02
CA ASN A 64 -24.23 -12.28 -17.52
C ASN A 64 -23.37 -13.10 -16.56
N LEU A 65 -22.06 -13.15 -16.79
CA LEU A 65 -21.06 -13.76 -15.94
C LEU A 65 -21.03 -13.18 -14.54
N TYR A 66 -20.97 -11.88 -14.46
CA TYR A 66 -20.93 -11.15 -13.21
C TYR A 66 -22.22 -11.33 -12.41
N SER A 67 -23.40 -11.28 -13.07
CA SER A 67 -24.69 -11.38 -12.40
C SER A 67 -25.00 -12.77 -11.86
N GLN A 68 -24.64 -13.82 -12.58
CA GLN A 68 -24.94 -15.20 -12.20
C GLN A 68 -24.03 -15.76 -11.09
N ASN A 69 -22.77 -15.31 -11.01
CA ASN A 69 -21.78 -15.87 -10.10
C ASN A 69 -21.44 -14.98 -8.90
N GLY A 70 -22.22 -13.92 -8.63
CA GLY A 70 -22.01 -13.03 -7.49
C GLY A 70 -20.73 -12.19 -7.57
N PHE A 71 -20.10 -12.09 -8.74
CA PHE A 71 -18.93 -11.26 -8.95
C PHE A 71 -19.32 -9.78 -8.95
N ASN A 72 -18.43 -8.92 -8.48
CA ASN A 72 -18.69 -7.50 -8.37
C ASN A 72 -18.81 -6.81 -9.73
N ASN A 73 -19.99 -6.27 -10.04
CA ASN A 73 -20.35 -5.57 -11.27
C ASN A 73 -19.79 -4.14 -11.35
N TYR A 74 -18.70 -3.86 -10.71
CA TYR A 74 -18.19 -2.51 -10.50
C TYR A 74 -18.15 -1.63 -11.78
N TYR A 75 -17.86 -2.24 -12.92
CA TYR A 75 -17.76 -1.51 -14.20
C TYR A 75 -18.97 -1.70 -15.13
N LYS A 76 -20.05 -2.35 -14.69
CA LYS A 76 -21.23 -2.60 -15.53
C LYS A 76 -21.80 -1.31 -16.12
N ASP A 77 -21.97 -0.29 -15.26
CA ASP A 77 -22.57 0.99 -15.60
C ASP A 77 -21.52 2.11 -15.72
N PHE A 78 -20.30 1.74 -16.15
CA PHE A 78 -19.21 2.70 -16.27
C PHE A 78 -19.54 3.78 -17.31
N ASN A 79 -19.83 4.98 -16.81
CA ASN A 79 -20.16 6.16 -17.63
C ASN A 79 -19.33 7.37 -17.20
N MET A 80 -18.01 7.30 -17.38
CA MET A 80 -17.11 8.39 -17.05
C MET A 80 -16.57 9.03 -18.35
N ASN A 81 -16.49 10.36 -18.38
CA ASN A 81 -15.85 11.07 -19.47
C ASN A 81 -14.35 11.31 -19.17
N PHE A 82 -13.57 11.62 -20.19
CA PHE A 82 -12.12 11.81 -20.07
C PHE A 82 -11.74 12.94 -19.09
N PHE A 83 -12.53 14.02 -19.06
CA PHE A 83 -12.30 15.13 -18.14
C PHE A 83 -12.44 14.68 -16.67
N ASN A 84 -13.45 13.86 -16.37
CA ASN A 84 -13.63 13.30 -15.02
C ASN A 84 -12.48 12.36 -14.63
N VAL A 85 -11.87 11.66 -15.58
CA VAL A 85 -10.64 10.84 -15.32
C VAL A 85 -9.50 11.73 -14.85
N ILE A 86 -9.27 12.86 -15.51
CA ILE A 86 -8.23 13.82 -15.13
C ILE A 86 -8.55 14.42 -13.75
N LYS A 87 -9.77 14.90 -13.54
CA LYS A 87 -10.23 15.46 -12.27
C LYS A 87 -10.05 14.46 -11.12
N SER A 88 -10.49 13.23 -11.31
CA SER A 88 -10.38 12.17 -10.31
C SER A 88 -8.91 11.90 -9.96
N SER A 89 -8.03 11.81 -10.95
CA SER A 89 -6.60 11.50 -10.75
C SER A 89 -5.82 12.60 -10.02
N PHE A 90 -6.20 13.87 -10.21
CA PHE A 90 -5.49 14.98 -9.55
C PHE A 90 -6.20 15.50 -8.30
N TYR A 91 -7.51 15.36 -8.19
CA TYR A 91 -8.26 15.97 -7.10
C TYR A 91 -9.04 14.96 -6.27
N ASP A 92 -10.01 14.23 -6.84
CA ASP A 92 -10.98 13.47 -6.04
C ASP A 92 -10.30 12.37 -5.21
N ILE A 93 -9.31 11.65 -5.77
CA ILE A 93 -8.55 10.61 -5.06
C ILE A 93 -7.84 11.18 -3.84
N PHE A 94 -7.24 12.37 -3.95
CA PHE A 94 -6.47 12.96 -2.85
C PHE A 94 -7.33 13.76 -1.86
N ALA A 95 -8.42 14.37 -2.32
CA ALA A 95 -9.30 15.16 -1.47
C ALA A 95 -10.29 14.27 -0.68
N THR A 96 -10.97 13.36 -1.37
CA THR A 96 -12.03 12.53 -0.77
C THR A 96 -11.63 11.07 -0.57
N GLY A 97 -10.62 10.58 -1.28
CA GLY A 97 -10.26 9.16 -1.34
C GLY A 97 -11.13 8.37 -2.32
N ASN A 98 -11.98 9.05 -3.09
CA ASN A 98 -12.90 8.38 -4.00
C ASN A 98 -12.26 8.16 -5.38
N SER A 99 -12.26 6.92 -5.88
CA SER A 99 -11.80 6.57 -7.23
C SER A 99 -12.75 5.59 -7.89
N VAL A 100 -13.56 6.11 -8.83
CA VAL A 100 -14.50 5.30 -9.61
C VAL A 100 -13.78 4.37 -10.58
N ILE A 101 -12.62 4.76 -11.12
CA ILE A 101 -11.88 3.97 -12.11
C ILE A 101 -11.10 2.83 -11.45
N ASN A 102 -10.48 3.12 -10.31
CA ASN A 102 -9.59 2.19 -9.63
C ASN A 102 -9.81 2.26 -8.11
N PRO A 103 -10.77 1.52 -7.56
CA PRO A 103 -11.16 1.59 -6.14
C PRO A 103 -10.01 1.50 -5.14
N PRO A 104 -9.01 0.61 -5.29
CA PRO A 104 -7.88 0.55 -4.37
C PRO A 104 -7.16 1.87 -4.13
N LEU A 105 -7.28 2.85 -5.03
CA LEU A 105 -6.61 4.16 -4.90
C LEU A 105 -7.15 5.05 -3.76
N TRP A 106 -8.19 4.63 -3.02
CA TRP A 106 -8.62 5.30 -1.80
C TRP A 106 -7.49 5.49 -0.79
N THR A 107 -6.51 4.59 -0.80
CA THR A 107 -5.34 4.65 0.09
C THR A 107 -4.41 5.82 -0.23
N MET A 108 -4.44 6.38 -1.44
CA MET A 108 -3.52 7.43 -1.88
C MET A 108 -3.76 8.77 -1.20
N LYS A 109 -5.00 9.04 -0.78
CA LYS A 109 -5.32 10.19 0.08
C LYS A 109 -4.50 10.14 1.37
N ASN A 110 -4.60 9.05 2.08
CA ASN A 110 -3.91 8.85 3.35
C ASN A 110 -2.39 8.81 3.15
N GLU A 111 -1.91 8.17 2.09
CA GLU A 111 -0.48 8.13 1.74
C GLU A 111 0.10 9.53 1.56
N LEU A 112 -0.61 10.41 0.86
CA LEU A 112 -0.18 11.79 0.67
C LEU A 112 -0.19 12.56 2.00
N ILE A 113 -1.31 12.54 2.73
CA ILE A 113 -1.48 13.29 3.98
C ILE A 113 -0.43 12.84 4.99
N PHE A 114 -0.27 11.55 5.22
CA PHE A 114 0.68 11.02 6.22
C PHE A 114 2.14 11.24 5.80
N SER A 115 2.43 11.19 4.51
CA SER A 115 3.74 11.56 3.98
C SER A 115 4.08 13.01 4.32
N ILE A 116 3.16 13.94 4.05
CA ILE A 116 3.35 15.37 4.34
C ILE A 116 3.48 15.60 5.85
N THR A 117 2.58 15.02 6.64
CA THR A 117 2.61 15.12 8.10
C THR A 117 3.95 14.63 8.67
N THR A 118 4.43 13.48 8.22
CA THR A 118 5.72 12.93 8.64
C THR A 118 6.88 13.84 8.22
N MET A 119 6.86 14.35 6.99
CA MET A 119 7.88 15.29 6.53
C MET A 119 7.89 16.57 7.38
N LEU A 120 6.73 17.11 7.75
CA LEU A 120 6.61 18.29 8.61
C LEU A 120 7.14 18.00 10.02
N ILE A 121 6.75 16.89 10.63
CA ILE A 121 7.23 16.50 11.96
C ILE A 121 8.76 16.34 11.97
N LEU A 122 9.31 15.66 10.97
CA LEU A 122 10.77 15.46 10.88
C LEU A 122 11.51 16.77 10.61
N SER A 123 10.96 17.67 9.79
CA SER A 123 11.61 18.96 9.50
C SER A 123 11.62 19.91 10.71
N THR A 124 10.55 19.91 11.52
CA THR A 124 10.41 20.79 12.69
C THR A 124 11.09 20.22 13.94
N PHE A 125 10.82 18.94 14.21
CA PHE A 125 11.23 18.30 15.46
C PHE A 125 12.34 17.25 15.30
N GLY A 126 12.75 16.91 14.08
CA GLY A 126 13.69 15.82 13.84
C GLY A 126 15.08 15.98 14.47
N LYS A 127 15.47 17.20 14.84
CA LYS A 127 16.71 17.47 15.61
C LYS A 127 16.51 17.37 17.13
N ASN A 128 15.27 17.40 17.62
CA ASN A 128 14.96 17.35 19.04
C ASN A 128 15.04 15.91 19.55
N LYS A 129 15.75 15.67 20.65
CA LYS A 129 15.84 14.34 21.29
C LYS A 129 14.49 13.84 21.80
N ASN A 130 13.61 14.76 22.17
CA ASN A 130 12.30 14.46 22.75
C ASN A 130 11.21 14.19 21.70
N ARG A 131 11.53 14.12 20.40
CA ARG A 131 10.55 13.86 19.33
C ARG A 131 9.76 12.55 19.50
N ILE A 132 10.30 11.60 20.26
CA ILE A 132 9.61 10.34 20.57
C ILE A 132 8.26 10.58 21.27
N TYR A 133 8.13 11.62 22.10
CA TYR A 133 6.88 11.96 22.75
C TYR A 133 5.80 12.41 21.75
N ILE A 134 6.21 13.03 20.64
CA ILE A 134 5.28 13.41 19.56
C ILE A 134 4.76 12.14 18.87
N TYR A 135 5.64 11.17 18.62
CA TYR A 135 5.23 9.89 18.01
C TYR A 135 4.26 9.14 18.93
N LEU A 136 4.57 9.04 20.22
CA LEU A 136 3.71 8.40 21.21
C LEU A 136 2.36 9.13 21.32
N PHE A 137 2.37 10.46 21.34
CA PHE A 137 1.14 11.25 21.33
C PHE A 137 0.26 10.90 20.12
N LEU A 138 0.82 10.88 18.91
CA LEU A 138 0.06 10.57 17.69
C LEU A 138 -0.50 9.13 17.71
N ILE A 139 0.25 8.17 18.21
CA ILE A 139 -0.22 6.78 18.32
C ILE A 139 -1.34 6.66 19.36
N LEU A 140 -1.23 7.33 20.50
CA LEU A 140 -2.22 7.27 21.58
C LEU A 140 -3.52 7.99 21.23
N PHE A 141 -3.44 9.12 20.49
CA PHE A 141 -4.63 9.87 20.08
C PHE A 141 -5.32 9.31 18.83
N PHE A 142 -4.59 8.58 17.97
CA PHE A 142 -5.11 8.03 16.72
C PHE A 142 -4.75 6.54 16.58
N PRO A 143 -5.05 5.68 17.57
CA PRO A 143 -4.57 4.30 17.58
C PRO A 143 -5.12 3.43 16.45
N ASP A 144 -6.35 3.70 16.01
CA ASP A 144 -7.09 3.04 14.94
C ASP A 144 -6.96 3.75 13.58
N SER A 145 -6.10 4.77 13.51
CA SER A 145 -5.77 5.43 12.25
C SER A 145 -4.57 4.75 11.58
N TYR A 146 -4.60 4.66 10.26
CA TYR A 146 -3.42 4.25 9.48
C TYR A 146 -2.21 5.18 9.67
N LEU A 147 -2.39 6.39 10.25
CA LEU A 147 -1.30 7.25 10.68
C LEU A 147 -0.40 6.57 11.71
N SER A 148 -0.99 5.82 12.65
CA SER A 148 -0.21 5.05 13.64
C SER A 148 0.70 4.03 12.98
N CYS A 149 0.21 3.33 11.93
CA CYS A 149 1.05 2.42 11.14
C CYS A 149 2.23 3.16 10.50
N PHE A 150 1.98 4.36 9.98
CA PHE A 150 3.01 5.20 9.37
C PHE A 150 4.09 5.60 10.39
N ILE A 151 3.66 6.03 11.59
CA ILE A 151 4.56 6.41 12.70
C ILE A 151 5.33 5.20 13.24
N PHE A 152 4.74 4.00 13.27
CA PHE A 152 5.50 2.77 13.59
C PHE A 152 6.71 2.59 12.67
N GLY A 153 6.55 2.88 11.37
CA GLY A 153 7.67 2.86 10.41
C GLY A 153 8.77 3.86 10.76
N VAL A 154 8.38 5.08 11.16
CA VAL A 154 9.32 6.14 11.62
C VAL A 154 10.10 5.67 12.85
N ILE A 155 9.40 5.14 13.87
CA ILE A 155 10.00 4.65 15.12
C ILE A 155 10.97 3.50 14.84
N LEU A 156 10.57 2.52 14.03
CA LEU A 156 11.42 1.38 13.70
C LEU A 156 12.73 1.83 13.04
N LEU A 157 12.66 2.75 12.07
CA LEU A 157 13.88 3.28 11.47
C LEU A 157 14.76 3.99 12.48
N GLU A 158 14.19 4.83 13.31
CA GLU A 158 14.93 5.60 14.31
C GLU A 158 15.64 4.71 15.32
N LEU A 159 14.98 3.64 15.79
CA LEU A 159 15.59 2.64 16.66
C LEU A 159 16.81 1.98 16.00
N PHE A 160 16.72 1.70 14.68
CA PHE A 160 17.83 1.12 13.92
C PHE A 160 18.97 2.09 13.68
N VAL A 161 18.69 3.35 13.38
CA VAL A 161 19.72 4.39 13.18
C VAL A 161 20.49 4.64 14.45
N ASN A 162 19.80 4.71 15.58
CA ASN A 162 20.40 5.03 16.88
C ASN A 162 21.11 3.84 17.55
N LYS A 163 21.18 2.67 16.88
CA LYS A 163 21.79 1.42 17.41
C LYS A 163 21.38 1.16 18.86
N ASN A 164 20.07 1.11 19.10
CA ASN A 164 19.53 1.01 20.44
C ASN A 164 19.89 -0.35 21.07
N ASP A 165 20.40 -0.34 22.31
CA ASP A 165 20.75 -1.54 23.09
C ASP A 165 19.59 -2.53 23.24
N LEU A 166 18.34 -2.02 23.18
CA LEU A 166 17.15 -2.86 23.17
C LEU A 166 17.13 -3.82 21.97
N LEU A 167 17.57 -3.36 20.78
CA LEU A 167 17.61 -4.20 19.58
C LEU A 167 18.63 -5.33 19.72
N GLU A 168 19.74 -5.10 20.40
CA GLU A 168 20.74 -6.16 20.67
C GLU A 168 20.17 -7.19 21.62
N LYS A 169 19.48 -6.79 22.68
CA LYS A 169 18.85 -7.70 23.66
C LYS A 169 17.79 -8.61 23.05
N ILE A 170 16.98 -8.09 22.12
CA ILE A 170 15.92 -8.86 21.44
C ILE A 170 16.42 -9.61 20.20
N ASN A 171 17.70 -9.50 19.83
CA ASN A 171 18.26 -10.14 18.63
C ASN A 171 18.59 -11.63 18.84
N ARG A 172 17.96 -12.30 19.79
CA ARG A 172 18.02 -13.75 20.01
C ARG A 172 17.05 -14.48 19.10
N THR A 173 17.39 -15.69 18.68
CA THR A 173 16.60 -16.46 17.71
C THR A 173 15.21 -16.82 18.23
N ASP A 174 15.11 -17.21 19.50
CA ASP A 174 13.86 -17.54 20.18
C ASP A 174 12.92 -16.32 20.23
N ILE A 175 13.42 -15.17 20.64
CA ILE A 175 12.66 -13.92 20.71
C ILE A 175 12.18 -13.51 19.30
N LYS A 176 13.03 -13.60 18.28
CA LYS A 176 12.64 -13.28 16.89
C LYS A 176 11.49 -14.15 16.38
N ILE A 177 11.52 -15.44 16.68
CA ILE A 177 10.43 -16.36 16.29
C ILE A 177 9.12 -15.97 17.01
N ILE A 178 9.18 -15.68 18.30
CA ILE A 178 8.01 -15.22 19.07
C ILE A 178 7.46 -13.92 18.47
N ILE A 179 8.31 -12.93 18.17
CA ILE A 179 7.91 -11.67 17.54
C ILE A 179 7.20 -11.93 16.20
N LEU A 180 7.73 -12.84 15.36
CA LEU A 180 7.12 -13.18 14.08
C LEU A 180 5.75 -13.84 14.27
N LEU A 181 5.68 -14.87 15.12
CA LEU A 181 4.42 -15.62 15.34
C LEU A 181 3.34 -14.72 15.94
N PHE A 182 3.69 -13.88 16.91
CA PHE A 182 2.75 -12.94 17.50
C PHE A 182 2.34 -11.84 16.50
N GLY A 183 3.27 -11.34 15.68
CA GLY A 183 2.97 -10.42 14.59
C GLY A 183 2.02 -11.01 13.55
N LEU A 184 2.21 -12.28 13.16
CA LEU A 184 1.30 -12.99 12.27
C LEU A 184 -0.08 -13.21 12.91
N TYR A 185 -0.14 -13.57 14.18
CA TYR A 185 -1.38 -13.75 14.92
C TYR A 185 -2.20 -12.47 14.98
N LEU A 186 -1.59 -11.32 15.32
CA LEU A 186 -2.27 -10.03 15.32
C LEU A 186 -2.71 -9.61 13.91
N SER A 187 -1.87 -9.84 12.89
CA SER A 187 -2.18 -9.47 11.50
C SER A 187 -3.25 -10.34 10.84
N SER A 188 -3.57 -11.49 11.41
CA SER A 188 -4.62 -12.40 10.91
C SER A 188 -6.00 -12.16 11.55
N TYR A 189 -6.10 -11.26 12.52
CA TYR A 189 -7.38 -10.89 13.13
C TYR A 189 -8.34 -10.28 12.11
N THR A 190 -9.61 -10.69 12.16
CA THR A 190 -10.70 -10.10 11.38
C THR A 190 -11.98 -10.03 12.21
N TYR A 191 -12.90 -9.14 11.89
CA TYR A 191 -14.20 -9.10 12.58
C TYR A 191 -14.96 -10.43 12.52
N LEU A 192 -14.86 -11.17 11.41
CA LEU A 192 -15.47 -12.49 11.27
C LEU A 192 -14.83 -13.53 12.18
N SER A 193 -13.52 -13.44 12.38
CA SER A 193 -12.78 -14.36 13.26
C SER A 193 -12.81 -13.96 14.74
N ALA A 194 -13.27 -12.76 15.05
CA ALA A 194 -13.33 -12.25 16.43
C ALA A 194 -14.14 -13.14 17.39
N GLN A 195 -15.18 -13.81 16.89
CA GLN A 195 -16.02 -14.74 17.66
C GLN A 195 -15.38 -16.12 17.83
N SER A 196 -14.27 -16.40 17.15
CA SER A 196 -13.62 -17.69 17.27
C SER A 196 -12.82 -17.81 18.58
N LYS A 197 -12.75 -19.02 19.15
CA LYS A 197 -11.97 -19.33 20.35
C LYS A 197 -10.50 -18.92 20.22
N TYR A 198 -9.95 -18.94 19.00
CA TYR A 198 -8.54 -18.59 18.73
C TYR A 198 -8.20 -17.13 18.97
N TYR A 199 -9.18 -16.22 18.88
CA TYR A 199 -8.98 -14.79 19.11
C TYR A 199 -9.61 -14.28 20.41
N SER A 200 -10.01 -15.18 21.31
CA SER A 200 -10.59 -14.82 22.62
C SER A 200 -9.70 -13.86 23.42
N LEU A 201 -8.37 -14.02 23.30
CA LEU A 201 -7.39 -13.14 23.93
C LEU A 201 -7.36 -11.70 23.37
N LEU A 202 -7.95 -11.46 22.19
CA LEU A 202 -8.02 -10.14 21.55
C LEU A 202 -9.41 -9.50 21.66
N ASN A 203 -10.35 -10.16 22.34
CA ASN A 203 -11.72 -9.67 22.51
C ASN A 203 -11.86 -8.67 23.66
N PHE A 204 -10.88 -7.77 23.83
CA PHE A 204 -11.02 -6.64 24.71
C PHE A 204 -12.03 -5.65 24.15
N ASP A 205 -12.79 -5.00 25.03
CA ASP A 205 -13.57 -3.84 24.62
C ASP A 205 -12.62 -2.63 24.48
N LEU A 206 -12.38 -2.23 23.24
CA LEU A 206 -11.60 -1.05 22.91
C LEU A 206 -12.50 0.17 22.63
N GLY A 207 -13.77 0.11 23.06
CA GLY A 207 -14.75 1.14 22.75
C GLY A 207 -15.01 1.26 21.25
N ASN A 208 -15.00 2.48 20.73
CA ASN A 208 -15.30 2.77 19.32
C ASN A 208 -14.11 2.59 18.37
N LEU A 209 -12.98 2.04 18.84
CA LEU A 209 -11.79 1.88 17.98
C LEU A 209 -11.94 0.76 16.96
N ASP A 210 -11.42 0.97 15.75
CA ASP A 210 -11.31 -0.07 14.73
C ASP A 210 -10.23 -1.09 15.13
N LYS A 211 -10.66 -2.20 15.76
CA LYS A 211 -9.79 -3.29 16.21
C LYS A 211 -8.93 -3.87 15.08
N ASN A 212 -9.46 -3.95 13.85
CA ASN A 212 -8.68 -4.46 12.72
C ASN A 212 -7.46 -3.57 12.44
N VAL A 213 -7.63 -2.25 12.42
CA VAL A 213 -6.52 -1.32 12.17
C VAL A 213 -5.51 -1.39 13.30
N VAL A 214 -5.96 -1.42 14.56
CA VAL A 214 -5.08 -1.51 15.74
C VAL A 214 -4.25 -2.80 15.71
N TYR A 215 -4.89 -3.96 15.61
CA TYR A 215 -4.18 -5.24 15.64
C TYR A 215 -3.31 -5.47 14.40
N HIS A 216 -3.79 -5.10 13.20
CA HIS A 216 -2.99 -5.18 11.99
C HIS A 216 -1.80 -4.20 12.03
N GLY A 217 -1.98 -3.02 12.60
CA GLY A 217 -0.90 -2.04 12.79
C GLY A 217 0.22 -2.58 13.67
N LEU A 218 -0.15 -3.08 14.86
CA LEU A 218 0.80 -3.70 15.79
C LEU A 218 1.43 -4.96 15.19
N GLY A 219 0.63 -5.83 14.56
CA GLY A 219 1.12 -7.05 13.92
C GLY A 219 2.12 -6.77 12.81
N THR A 220 1.84 -5.80 11.94
CA THR A 220 2.78 -5.43 10.86
C THR A 220 4.04 -4.75 11.39
N MET A 221 3.97 -4.01 12.50
CA MET A 221 5.13 -3.47 13.20
C MET A 221 6.06 -4.60 13.68
N LEU A 222 5.51 -5.64 14.30
CA LEU A 222 6.27 -6.80 14.77
C LEU A 222 6.89 -7.60 13.61
N ILE A 223 6.15 -7.81 12.52
CA ILE A 223 6.67 -8.48 11.32
C ILE A 223 7.84 -7.69 10.73
N MET A 224 7.71 -6.37 10.61
CA MET A 224 8.80 -5.53 10.11
C MET A 224 10.01 -5.54 11.05
N LEU A 225 9.80 -5.51 12.36
CA LEU A 225 10.85 -5.64 13.37
C LEU A 225 11.60 -6.98 13.20
N PHE A 226 10.88 -8.10 13.02
CA PHE A 226 11.49 -9.40 12.72
C PHE A 226 12.35 -9.34 11.46
N ILE A 227 11.86 -8.75 10.37
CA ILE A 227 12.61 -8.61 9.11
C ILE A 227 13.90 -7.83 9.35
N LEU A 228 13.83 -6.74 10.10
CA LEU A 228 14.98 -5.88 10.39
C LEU A 228 16.02 -6.58 11.30
N LEU A 229 15.60 -7.47 12.20
CA LEU A 229 16.48 -8.24 13.07
C LEU A 229 17.06 -9.51 12.40
N SER A 230 16.43 -10.01 11.33
CA SER A 230 16.79 -11.29 10.70
C SER A 230 17.67 -11.08 9.46
N LYS A 231 18.99 -11.20 9.59
CA LYS A 231 19.94 -11.15 8.45
C LYS A 231 19.60 -12.17 7.35
N ARG A 232 19.09 -13.36 7.73
CA ARG A 232 18.69 -14.40 6.77
C ARG A 232 17.50 -13.94 5.91
N THR A 233 16.47 -13.38 6.53
CA THR A 233 15.30 -12.83 5.83
C THR A 233 15.70 -11.66 4.94
N GLN A 234 16.55 -10.75 5.43
CA GLN A 234 17.07 -9.65 4.62
C GLN A 234 17.83 -10.15 3.38
N LYS A 235 18.67 -11.18 3.53
CA LYS A 235 19.38 -11.79 2.40
C LYS A 235 18.43 -12.40 1.37
N ILE A 236 17.35 -13.05 1.79
CA ILE A 236 16.32 -13.57 0.90
C ILE A 236 15.63 -12.44 0.16
N LEU A 237 15.16 -11.40 0.88
CA LEU A 237 14.46 -10.25 0.30
C LEU A 237 15.37 -9.38 -0.58
N SER A 238 16.69 -9.43 -0.38
CA SER A 238 17.68 -8.75 -1.24
C SER A 238 18.00 -9.51 -2.54
N ASN A 239 17.32 -10.62 -2.82
CA ASN A 239 17.45 -11.32 -4.10
C ASN A 239 16.94 -10.43 -5.24
N LYS A 240 17.58 -10.53 -6.40
CA LYS A 240 17.26 -9.75 -7.61
C LYS A 240 15.79 -9.80 -8.02
N ILE A 241 15.11 -10.91 -7.76
CA ILE A 241 13.67 -11.08 -8.07
C ILE A 241 12.83 -10.15 -7.20
N PHE A 242 13.05 -10.18 -5.86
CA PHE A 242 12.30 -9.34 -4.91
C PHE A 242 12.59 -7.84 -5.11
N ILE A 243 13.86 -7.49 -5.41
CA ILE A 243 14.22 -6.10 -5.74
C ILE A 243 13.49 -5.63 -7.00
N LYS A 244 13.43 -6.46 -8.06
CA LYS A 244 12.68 -6.12 -9.29
C LYS A 244 11.18 -5.97 -9.02
N LEU A 245 10.57 -6.88 -8.24
CA LEU A 245 9.16 -6.78 -7.84
C LEU A 245 8.91 -5.54 -6.99
N GLY A 246 9.79 -5.22 -6.05
CA GLY A 246 9.71 -3.99 -5.26
C GLY A 246 9.75 -2.72 -6.12
N ASN A 247 10.62 -2.68 -7.14
CA ASN A 247 10.69 -1.55 -8.07
C ASN A 247 9.45 -1.39 -8.94
N LEU A 248 8.66 -2.46 -9.11
CA LEU A 248 7.41 -2.47 -9.87
C LEU A 248 6.17 -2.35 -8.96
N SER A 249 6.34 -2.34 -7.64
CA SER A 249 5.23 -2.46 -6.68
C SER A 249 4.13 -1.43 -6.87
N LEU A 250 4.47 -0.17 -7.13
CA LEU A 250 3.49 0.88 -7.42
C LEU A 250 2.69 0.56 -8.70
N ASN A 251 3.36 0.14 -9.77
CA ASN A 251 2.67 -0.18 -11.02
C ASN A 251 1.80 -1.43 -10.89
N ILE A 252 2.27 -2.45 -10.14
CA ILE A 252 1.48 -3.63 -9.80
C ILE A 252 0.23 -3.19 -9.04
N TYR A 253 0.36 -2.30 -8.06
CA TYR A 253 -0.76 -1.74 -7.32
C TYR A 253 -1.74 -0.96 -8.20
N LEU A 254 -1.25 -0.22 -9.21
CA LEU A 254 -2.08 0.56 -10.12
C LEU A 254 -2.89 -0.32 -11.09
N PHE A 255 -2.33 -1.47 -11.53
CA PHE A 255 -2.95 -2.29 -12.59
C PHE A 255 -3.64 -3.56 -12.09
N HIS A 256 -3.39 -4.02 -10.85
CA HIS A 256 -3.95 -5.30 -10.38
C HIS A 256 -5.48 -5.34 -10.41
N TRP A 257 -6.14 -4.24 -10.04
CA TRP A 257 -7.59 -4.20 -9.93
C TRP A 257 -8.29 -4.38 -11.28
N ILE A 258 -7.81 -3.71 -12.32
CA ILE A 258 -8.41 -3.88 -13.66
C ILE A 258 -8.17 -5.31 -14.19
N VAL A 259 -6.98 -5.89 -13.96
CA VAL A 259 -6.69 -7.28 -14.37
C VAL A 259 -7.59 -8.27 -13.63
N ILE A 260 -7.82 -8.07 -12.33
CA ILE A 260 -8.74 -8.92 -11.55
C ILE A 260 -10.16 -8.81 -12.10
N ASN A 261 -10.66 -7.60 -12.31
CA ASN A 261 -12.05 -7.38 -12.74
C ASN A 261 -12.29 -7.62 -14.24
N THR A 262 -11.28 -7.97 -15.01
CA THR A 262 -11.40 -8.30 -16.42
C THR A 262 -10.88 -9.72 -16.69
N ILE A 263 -9.61 -9.88 -16.83
CA ILE A 263 -8.95 -11.13 -17.25
C ILE A 263 -9.17 -12.24 -16.24
N SER A 264 -8.98 -11.97 -14.93
CA SER A 264 -9.12 -12.99 -13.89
C SER A 264 -10.54 -13.55 -13.85
N MET A 265 -11.53 -12.68 -13.89
CA MET A 265 -12.95 -13.06 -13.91
C MET A 265 -13.28 -13.91 -15.13
N TYR A 266 -12.81 -13.51 -16.31
CA TYR A 266 -13.01 -14.26 -17.56
C TYR A 266 -12.42 -15.67 -17.48
N ILE A 267 -11.22 -15.82 -16.93
CA ILE A 267 -10.56 -17.13 -16.76
C ILE A 267 -11.37 -18.01 -15.80
N VAL A 268 -11.78 -17.48 -14.65
CA VAL A 268 -12.60 -18.23 -13.69
C VAL A 268 -13.86 -18.75 -14.36
N TYR A 269 -14.56 -17.88 -15.09
CA TYR A 269 -15.77 -18.29 -15.79
C TYR A 269 -15.55 -19.43 -16.78
N LYS A 270 -14.59 -19.29 -17.65
CA LYS A 270 -14.30 -20.31 -18.67
C LYS A 270 -13.90 -21.64 -18.09
N LEU A 271 -13.23 -21.65 -16.94
CA LEU A 271 -12.72 -22.85 -16.31
C LEU A 271 -13.65 -23.45 -15.26
N LEU A 272 -14.65 -22.69 -14.79
CA LEU A 272 -15.52 -23.07 -13.68
C LEU A 272 -16.24 -24.39 -13.91
N SER A 273 -16.79 -24.59 -15.12
CA SER A 273 -17.51 -25.81 -15.52
C SER A 273 -16.59 -27.03 -15.73
N ILE A 274 -15.29 -26.79 -15.99
CA ILE A 274 -14.33 -27.86 -16.31
C ILE A 274 -13.63 -28.35 -15.04
N PHE A 275 -13.15 -27.41 -14.20
CA PHE A 275 -12.26 -27.69 -13.07
C PHE A 275 -12.87 -27.39 -11.69
N GLY A 276 -14.10 -26.89 -11.65
CA GLY A 276 -14.72 -26.43 -10.41
C GLY A 276 -14.10 -25.12 -9.88
N TYR A 277 -14.70 -24.59 -8.80
CA TYR A 277 -14.38 -23.23 -8.30
C TYR A 277 -12.94 -23.07 -7.84
N PHE A 278 -12.45 -23.95 -6.96
CA PHE A 278 -11.13 -23.79 -6.33
C PHE A 278 -9.97 -23.80 -7.34
N VAL A 279 -9.98 -24.79 -8.25
CA VAL A 279 -8.93 -24.92 -9.27
C VAL A 279 -8.97 -23.77 -10.27
N SER A 280 -10.16 -23.34 -10.68
CA SER A 280 -10.35 -22.20 -11.59
C SER A 280 -9.83 -20.89 -11.00
N VAL A 281 -10.10 -20.64 -9.71
CA VAL A 281 -9.58 -19.47 -8.99
C VAL A 281 -8.06 -19.54 -8.87
N LEU A 282 -7.48 -20.70 -8.56
CA LEU A 282 -6.03 -20.86 -8.44
C LEU A 282 -5.31 -20.59 -9.78
N ILE A 283 -5.81 -21.18 -10.87
CA ILE A 283 -5.26 -20.94 -12.22
C ILE A 283 -5.39 -19.46 -12.59
N SER A 284 -6.54 -18.87 -12.35
CA SER A 284 -6.82 -17.47 -12.61
C SER A 284 -5.87 -16.55 -11.81
N PHE A 285 -5.65 -16.84 -10.53
CA PHE A 285 -4.71 -16.08 -9.67
C PHE A 285 -3.28 -16.11 -10.24
N ILE A 286 -2.79 -17.28 -10.65
CA ILE A 286 -1.46 -17.42 -11.23
C ILE A 286 -1.35 -16.60 -12.52
N ILE A 287 -2.26 -16.80 -13.47
CA ILE A 287 -2.23 -16.13 -14.78
C ILE A 287 -2.36 -14.62 -14.63
N SER A 288 -3.34 -14.15 -13.84
CA SER A 288 -3.56 -12.72 -13.65
C SER A 288 -2.42 -12.02 -12.92
N THR A 289 -1.74 -12.72 -12.00
CA THR A 289 -0.51 -12.20 -11.35
C THR A 289 0.59 -12.01 -12.39
N PHE A 290 0.85 -13.00 -13.25
CA PHE A 290 1.84 -12.87 -14.33
C PHE A 290 1.49 -11.73 -15.29
N ILE A 291 0.24 -11.62 -15.72
CA ILE A 291 -0.22 -10.55 -16.60
C ILE A 291 -0.03 -9.18 -15.95
N THR A 292 -0.38 -9.04 -14.68
CA THR A 292 -0.18 -7.79 -13.94
C THR A 292 1.29 -7.39 -13.89
N ILE A 293 2.19 -8.33 -13.64
CA ILE A 293 3.64 -8.07 -13.64
C ILE A 293 4.13 -7.67 -15.04
N ILE A 294 3.67 -8.31 -16.10
CA ILE A 294 4.04 -7.99 -17.48
C ILE A 294 3.59 -6.58 -17.85
N ILE A 295 2.32 -6.24 -17.59
CA ILE A 295 1.76 -4.91 -17.82
C ILE A 295 2.55 -3.87 -17.03
N SER A 296 2.78 -4.12 -15.74
CA SER A 296 3.53 -3.22 -14.87
C SER A 296 4.94 -2.96 -15.37
N LYS A 297 5.64 -4.00 -15.84
CA LYS A 297 6.99 -3.88 -16.41
C LYS A 297 7.00 -3.10 -17.72
N TYR A 298 6.01 -3.33 -18.58
CA TYR A 298 5.89 -2.62 -19.85
C TYR A 298 5.74 -1.12 -19.66
N PHE A 299 4.85 -0.70 -18.75
CA PHE A 299 4.58 0.71 -18.50
C PHE A 299 5.58 1.39 -17.55
N ASP A 300 6.40 0.64 -16.81
CA ASP A 300 7.30 1.17 -15.77
C ASP A 300 8.24 2.28 -16.28
N LYS A 301 8.88 2.05 -17.43
CA LYS A 301 9.81 3.03 -18.03
C LYS A 301 9.10 4.33 -18.42
N TYR A 302 7.91 4.24 -19.00
CA TYR A 302 7.12 5.39 -19.44
C TYR A 302 6.62 6.20 -18.23
N ILE A 303 6.03 5.53 -17.27
CA ILE A 303 5.51 6.16 -16.03
C ILE A 303 6.66 6.87 -15.31
N LYS A 304 7.79 6.21 -15.09
CA LYS A 304 8.95 6.80 -14.41
C LYS A 304 9.54 7.99 -15.15
N ASN A 305 9.68 7.92 -16.46
CA ASN A 305 10.24 9.02 -17.27
C ASN A 305 9.33 10.25 -17.22
N ILE A 306 8.03 10.08 -17.43
CA ILE A 306 7.05 11.17 -17.37
C ILE A 306 7.01 11.78 -15.98
N THR A 307 6.92 10.96 -14.94
CA THR A 307 6.92 11.42 -13.54
C THR A 307 8.18 12.23 -13.22
N LYS A 308 9.36 11.73 -13.62
CA LYS A 308 10.64 12.41 -13.40
C LYS A 308 10.70 13.75 -14.14
N PHE A 309 10.21 13.81 -15.37
CA PHE A 309 10.16 15.05 -16.16
C PHE A 309 9.33 16.12 -15.45
N PHE A 310 8.10 15.79 -15.02
CA PHE A 310 7.22 16.73 -14.32
C PHE A 310 7.81 17.16 -12.98
N CYS A 311 8.30 16.22 -12.17
CA CYS A 311 8.90 16.53 -10.87
C CYS A 311 10.10 17.48 -11.02
N ASN A 312 10.99 17.26 -11.99
CA ASN A 312 12.16 18.10 -12.21
C ASN A 312 11.78 19.51 -12.69
N LYS A 313 10.76 19.62 -13.57
CA LYS A 313 10.26 20.92 -14.04
C LYS A 313 9.68 21.76 -12.91
N ILE A 314 8.96 21.13 -11.98
CA ILE A 314 8.36 21.81 -10.83
C ILE A 314 9.44 22.25 -9.84
N ILE A 315 10.40 21.39 -9.52
CA ILE A 315 11.49 21.73 -8.61
C ILE A 315 12.30 22.94 -9.13
N LYS A 316 12.57 22.98 -10.46
CA LYS A 316 13.27 24.12 -11.07
C LYS A 316 12.51 25.44 -10.98
N LYS A 317 11.19 25.41 -10.85
CA LYS A 317 10.36 26.62 -10.68
C LYS A 317 10.21 27.06 -9.22
N LEU A 318 10.45 26.16 -8.27
CA LEU A 318 10.27 26.41 -6.83
C LEU A 318 11.60 26.69 -6.09
N ASN A 319 12.73 26.42 -6.73
CA ASN A 319 14.07 26.84 -6.30
C ASN A 319 14.50 28.11 -7.04
#